data_6071bc9a775cd7f305c7ee9e630c7573
#
_entry.id   6071bc9a775cd7f305c7ee9e630c7573
#
_cell.length_a   1.000
_cell.length_b   1.000
_cell.length_c   1.000
_cell.angle_alpha   90.00
_cell.angle_beta   90.00
_cell.angle_gamma   90.00
#
_symmetry.space_group_name_H-M   'P 1'
#
loop_
_entity.id
_entity.type
_entity.pdbx_description
1 polymer ?
#
loop_
_entity_poly.entity_id
_entity_poly.type
_entity_poly.pdbx_seq_one_letter_code
_entity_poly.pdbx_strand_id
1 'polypeptide(L)'
;MSEITRDEAFALLKKYNKDPFHIQHALTVEAVMKWYARELGYGAEEEHWGIVGLLHDIDFELYPAEHCLKAPELLREDGVSEDIIHGVVSHGYGITIECGVTLDVEPVHEMEKVLFAADELTGLIWAAALMRPSKSTKDMELKSLKKKYKSKGFAAGCSREVIKRGADQLGWPLEKLLTMTLQAMADSEDEINREVEAEQGRDAADSEINDGADVSV
;
A
#
# COMPACT_ATOMS: atom_id res chain seq x y z
N MET A 1 25.64 -0.01 5.19
CA MET A 1 24.60 -0.16 6.24
C MET A 1 23.81 -1.38 5.84
N SER A 2 23.37 -2.22 6.76
CA SER A 2 22.43 -3.30 6.43
C SER A 2 21.09 -2.67 6.00
N GLU A 3 20.48 -3.25 4.99
CA GLU A 3 19.13 -2.88 4.56
C GLU A 3 18.14 -3.13 5.74
N ILE A 4 17.12 -2.28 5.89
CA ILE A 4 16.08 -2.46 6.92
C ILE A 4 15.36 -3.79 6.67
N THR A 5 15.15 -4.56 7.74
CA THR A 5 14.38 -5.81 7.65
C THR A 5 12.87 -5.53 7.60
N ARG A 6 12.08 -6.48 7.12
CA ARG A 6 10.62 -6.38 7.09
C ARG A 6 10.02 -6.11 8.47
N ASP A 7 10.54 -6.75 9.52
CA ASP A 7 10.05 -6.57 10.89
C ASP A 7 10.34 -5.16 11.43
N GLU A 8 11.52 -4.63 11.13
CA GLU A 8 11.88 -3.24 11.46
C GLU A 8 11.02 -2.24 10.68
N ALA A 9 10.77 -2.49 9.39
CA ALA A 9 9.90 -1.67 8.56
C ALA A 9 8.45 -1.68 9.08
N PHE A 10 7.93 -2.82 9.49
CA PHE A 10 6.59 -2.90 10.08
C PHE A 10 6.49 -2.21 11.43
N ALA A 11 7.52 -2.33 12.27
CA ALA A 11 7.59 -1.56 13.53
C ALA A 11 7.63 -0.05 13.27
N LEU A 12 8.35 0.37 12.22
CA LEU A 12 8.42 1.76 11.79
C LEU A 12 7.07 2.26 11.25
N LEU A 13 6.39 1.50 10.41
CA LEU A 13 5.02 1.81 9.97
C LEU A 13 4.12 2.08 11.18
N LYS A 14 4.13 1.17 12.16
CA LYS A 14 3.31 1.28 13.38
C LYS A 14 3.69 2.42 14.32
N LYS A 15 4.87 2.99 14.19
CA LYS A 15 5.27 4.20 14.92
C LYS A 15 4.42 5.39 14.48
N TYR A 16 4.10 5.49 13.18
CA TYR A 16 3.42 6.63 12.57
C TYR A 16 1.97 6.37 12.16
N ASN A 17 1.56 5.12 12.03
CA ASN A 17 0.20 4.72 11.63
C ASN A 17 -0.43 3.80 12.69
N LYS A 18 -1.63 4.16 13.15
CA LYS A 18 -2.40 3.46 14.18
C LYS A 18 -3.78 3.02 13.70
N ASP A 19 -4.32 3.68 12.67
CA ASP A 19 -5.62 3.32 12.12
C ASP A 19 -5.56 1.94 11.47
N PRO A 20 -6.40 0.98 11.89
CA PRO A 20 -6.44 -0.36 11.30
C PRO A 20 -6.63 -0.36 9.79
N PHE A 21 -7.30 0.66 9.24
CA PHE A 21 -7.47 0.82 7.79
C PHE A 21 -6.12 1.07 7.09
N HIS A 22 -5.30 1.99 7.63
CA HIS A 22 -3.98 2.29 7.06
C HIS A 22 -3.03 1.10 7.17
N ILE A 23 -3.04 0.40 8.31
CA ILE A 23 -2.25 -0.83 8.50
C ILE A 23 -2.68 -1.91 7.49
N GLN A 24 -3.99 -2.13 7.31
CA GLN A 24 -4.49 -3.10 6.34
C GLN A 24 -4.11 -2.71 4.91
N HIS A 25 -4.18 -1.43 4.56
CA HIS A 25 -3.77 -0.95 3.23
C HIS A 25 -2.29 -1.20 3.00
N ALA A 26 -1.42 -0.83 3.93
CA ALA A 26 0.02 -1.04 3.86
C ALA A 26 0.38 -2.54 3.67
N LEU A 27 -0.22 -3.43 4.46
CA LEU A 27 -0.05 -4.89 4.33
C LEU A 27 -0.56 -5.42 2.97
N THR A 28 -1.65 -4.83 2.46
CA THR A 28 -2.18 -5.19 1.13
C THR A 28 -1.20 -4.79 0.04
N VAL A 29 -0.67 -3.57 0.08
CA VAL A 29 0.29 -3.08 -0.92
C VAL A 29 1.61 -3.85 -0.82
N GLU A 30 2.12 -4.16 0.39
CA GLU A 30 3.27 -5.05 0.60
C GLU A 30 3.10 -6.37 -0.14
N ALA A 31 1.99 -7.07 0.13
CA ALA A 31 1.72 -8.39 -0.45
C ALA A 31 1.58 -8.34 -1.99
N VAL A 32 0.90 -7.31 -2.50
CA VAL A 32 0.76 -7.07 -3.95
C VAL A 32 2.11 -6.79 -4.59
N MET A 33 2.98 -5.98 -3.96
CA MET A 33 4.31 -5.69 -4.47
C MET A 33 5.20 -6.93 -4.50
N LYS A 34 5.18 -7.76 -3.46
CA LYS A 34 5.87 -9.07 -3.43
C LYS A 34 5.37 -10.00 -4.54
N TRP A 35 4.06 -10.06 -4.75
CA TRP A 35 3.48 -10.85 -5.84
C TRP A 35 3.98 -10.37 -7.21
N TYR A 36 3.99 -9.06 -7.46
CA TYR A 36 4.49 -8.49 -8.70
C TYR A 36 5.99 -8.75 -8.90
N ALA A 37 6.81 -8.65 -7.86
CA ALA A 37 8.23 -8.97 -7.94
C ALA A 37 8.45 -10.39 -8.48
N ARG A 38 7.71 -11.37 -7.96
CA ARG A 38 7.77 -12.78 -8.44
C ARG A 38 7.33 -12.90 -9.89
N GLU A 39 6.17 -12.34 -10.23
CA GLU A 39 5.56 -12.49 -11.57
C GLU A 39 6.37 -11.78 -12.67
N LEU A 40 7.06 -10.70 -12.34
CA LEU A 40 7.87 -9.94 -13.30
C LEU A 40 9.34 -10.39 -13.36
N GLY A 41 9.72 -11.42 -12.60
CA GLY A 41 11.06 -11.99 -12.62
C GLY A 41 12.06 -11.34 -11.66
N TYR A 42 11.61 -10.53 -10.72
CA TYR A 42 12.40 -9.87 -9.67
C TYR A 42 12.32 -10.62 -8.32
N GLY A 43 12.16 -11.94 -8.34
CA GLY A 43 12.00 -12.72 -7.12
C GLY A 43 13.16 -12.58 -6.11
N ALA A 44 14.37 -12.23 -6.58
CA ALA A 44 15.51 -11.93 -5.69
C ALA A 44 15.35 -10.60 -4.92
N GLU A 45 14.48 -9.71 -5.39
CA GLU A 45 14.20 -8.39 -4.80
C GLU A 45 12.83 -8.34 -4.10
N GLU A 46 12.17 -9.48 -3.97
CA GLU A 46 10.80 -9.58 -3.44
C GLU A 46 10.62 -8.87 -2.10
N GLU A 47 11.58 -9.04 -1.18
CA GLU A 47 11.55 -8.42 0.13
C GLU A 47 11.67 -6.89 0.03
N HIS A 48 12.58 -6.41 -0.82
CA HIS A 48 12.76 -4.99 -1.09
C HIS A 48 11.48 -4.35 -1.65
N TRP A 49 10.86 -4.98 -2.66
CA TRP A 49 9.58 -4.53 -3.20
C TRP A 49 8.49 -4.48 -2.14
N GLY A 50 8.46 -5.50 -1.27
CA GLY A 50 7.51 -5.57 -0.16
C GLY A 50 7.70 -4.42 0.85
N ILE A 51 8.95 -4.15 1.25
CA ILE A 51 9.28 -3.08 2.20
C ILE A 51 8.88 -1.70 1.65
N VAL A 52 9.16 -1.44 0.37
CA VAL A 52 8.74 -0.18 -0.26
C VAL A 52 7.22 -0.07 -0.27
N GLY A 53 6.51 -1.15 -0.62
CA GLY A 53 5.04 -1.20 -0.56
C GLY A 53 4.49 -1.02 0.85
N LEU A 54 5.13 -1.60 1.86
CA LEU A 54 4.73 -1.48 3.27
C LEU A 54 4.85 -0.05 3.80
N LEU A 55 5.87 0.69 3.35
CA LEU A 55 6.21 2.02 3.86
C LEU A 55 5.67 3.18 3.00
N HIS A 56 5.00 2.90 1.86
CA HIS A 56 4.65 3.93 0.88
C HIS A 56 3.84 5.09 1.48
N ASP A 57 2.90 4.80 2.36
CA ASP A 57 2.00 5.75 3.03
C ASP A 57 2.41 6.10 4.47
N ILE A 58 3.69 5.97 4.81
CA ILE A 58 4.17 6.13 6.20
C ILE A 58 3.78 7.46 6.84
N ASP A 59 3.67 8.52 6.06
CA ASP A 59 3.34 9.86 6.53
C ASP A 59 1.85 10.23 6.43
N PHE A 60 1.05 9.39 5.76
CA PHE A 60 -0.32 9.76 5.36
C PHE A 60 -1.25 10.03 6.56
N GLU A 61 -1.17 9.23 7.64
CA GLU A 61 -2.04 9.38 8.80
C GLU A 61 -1.77 10.68 9.58
N LEU A 62 -0.50 11.03 9.75
CA LEU A 62 -0.10 12.19 10.55
C LEU A 62 0.03 13.48 9.74
N TYR A 63 0.35 13.36 8.46
CA TYR A 63 0.65 14.49 7.58
C TYR A 63 -0.09 14.42 6.24
N PRO A 64 -1.42 14.22 6.21
CA PRO A 64 -2.16 14.00 4.97
C PRO A 64 -2.02 15.16 3.97
N ALA A 65 -1.92 16.40 4.45
CA ALA A 65 -1.73 17.56 3.60
C ALA A 65 -0.31 17.67 2.99
N GLU A 66 0.67 16.98 3.58
CA GLU A 66 2.08 16.96 3.18
C GLU A 66 2.54 15.54 2.78
N HIS A 67 1.58 14.69 2.39
CA HIS A 67 1.84 13.31 1.97
C HIS A 67 2.94 13.24 0.90
N CYS A 68 3.84 12.26 1.00
CA CYS A 68 5.08 12.10 0.26
C CYS A 68 6.16 13.18 0.49
N LEU A 69 5.83 14.34 1.05
CA LEU A 69 6.83 15.35 1.44
C LEU A 69 7.46 15.05 2.80
N LYS A 70 6.68 14.50 3.74
CA LYS A 70 7.17 14.14 5.07
C LYS A 70 7.83 12.77 5.13
N ALA A 71 7.46 11.84 4.26
CA ALA A 71 8.01 10.50 4.25
C ALA A 71 9.55 10.46 4.23
N PRO A 72 10.30 11.27 3.43
CA PRO A 72 11.75 11.26 3.45
C PRO A 72 12.38 11.63 4.79
N GLU A 73 11.78 12.59 5.51
CA GLU A 73 12.24 13.01 6.83
C GLU A 73 12.09 11.87 7.83
N LEU A 74 10.90 11.30 7.92
CA LEU A 74 10.58 10.21 8.84
C LEU A 74 11.45 8.97 8.59
N LEU A 75 11.64 8.60 7.32
CA LEU A 75 12.40 7.41 6.94
C LEU A 75 13.91 7.60 7.20
N ARG A 76 14.47 8.79 6.94
CA ARG A 76 15.88 9.08 7.21
C ARG A 76 16.20 9.11 8.70
N GLU A 77 15.29 9.61 9.55
CA GLU A 77 15.46 9.60 11.00
C GLU A 77 15.64 8.18 11.56
N ASP A 78 14.98 7.20 10.96
CA ASP A 78 15.07 5.79 11.34
C ASP A 78 16.10 5.00 10.49
N GLY A 79 16.93 5.70 9.68
CA GLY A 79 18.09 5.13 9.00
C GLY A 79 17.76 4.31 7.75
N VAL A 80 16.56 4.49 7.17
CA VAL A 80 16.14 3.84 5.92
C VAL A 80 16.99 4.35 4.76
N SER A 81 17.32 3.47 3.83
CA SER A 81 18.17 3.78 2.67
C SER A 81 17.46 4.66 1.63
N GLU A 82 18.26 5.46 0.88
CA GLU A 82 17.70 6.41 -0.10
C GLU A 82 16.99 5.74 -1.28
N ASP A 83 17.32 4.51 -1.62
CA ASP A 83 16.62 3.73 -2.65
C ASP A 83 15.20 3.34 -2.24
N ILE A 84 15.00 2.92 -0.98
CA ILE A 84 13.67 2.71 -0.41
C ILE A 84 12.89 4.04 -0.34
N ILE A 85 13.54 5.11 0.14
CA ILE A 85 12.92 6.44 0.23
C ILE A 85 12.47 6.92 -1.16
N HIS A 86 13.31 6.78 -2.18
CA HIS A 86 12.95 7.12 -3.56
C HIS A 86 11.75 6.30 -4.04
N GLY A 87 11.77 4.99 -3.81
CA GLY A 87 10.65 4.10 -4.13
C GLY A 87 9.35 4.56 -3.47
N VAL A 88 9.41 4.85 -2.17
CA VAL A 88 8.26 5.34 -1.39
C VAL A 88 7.70 6.63 -1.99
N VAL A 89 8.51 7.67 -2.17
CA VAL A 89 7.98 8.98 -2.59
C VAL A 89 7.57 9.04 -4.06
N SER A 90 8.10 8.15 -4.90
CA SER A 90 7.83 8.15 -6.34
C SER A 90 6.37 7.78 -6.68
N HIS A 91 5.64 7.11 -5.76
CA HIS A 91 4.22 6.80 -5.99
C HIS A 91 3.34 8.05 -6.06
N GLY A 92 3.80 9.18 -5.50
CA GLY A 92 3.11 10.47 -5.59
C GLY A 92 3.40 11.28 -6.86
N TYR A 93 4.26 10.81 -7.78
CA TYR A 93 4.73 11.58 -8.92
C TYR A 93 3.64 12.26 -9.72
N GLY A 94 3.78 13.59 -9.92
CA GLY A 94 2.85 14.44 -10.67
C GLY A 94 1.49 14.64 -10.01
N ILE A 95 1.32 14.26 -8.74
CA ILE A 95 0.12 14.55 -7.93
C ILE A 95 0.34 15.88 -7.22
N THR A 96 -0.68 16.75 -7.26
CA THR A 96 -0.69 17.98 -6.46
C THR A 96 -1.40 17.67 -5.15
N ILE A 97 -0.67 17.73 -4.05
CA ILE A 97 -1.17 17.44 -2.71
C ILE A 97 -1.83 18.69 -2.09
N GLU A 98 -2.51 18.51 -0.94
CA GLU A 98 -3.35 19.56 -0.35
C GLU A 98 -2.61 20.85 -0.02
N CYS A 99 -1.33 20.80 0.33
CA CYS A 99 -0.52 22.00 0.55
C CYS A 99 -0.16 22.76 -0.75
N GLY A 100 -0.62 22.29 -1.91
CA GLY A 100 -0.44 22.91 -3.22
C GLY A 100 0.89 22.61 -3.92
N VAL A 101 1.69 21.69 -3.37
CA VAL A 101 2.93 21.22 -4.01
C VAL A 101 2.62 20.08 -4.98
N THR A 102 3.20 20.13 -6.18
CA THR A 102 3.18 18.99 -7.10
C THR A 102 4.45 18.17 -6.89
N LEU A 103 4.26 16.89 -6.61
CA LEU A 103 5.36 15.96 -6.38
C LEU A 103 6.08 15.64 -7.70
N ASP A 104 7.41 15.67 -7.70
CA ASP A 104 8.24 15.59 -8.91
C ASP A 104 9.26 14.43 -8.90
N VAL A 105 9.22 13.54 -7.90
CA VAL A 105 10.06 12.34 -7.85
C VAL A 105 9.51 11.29 -8.81
N GLU A 106 10.13 11.18 -9.98
CA GLU A 106 9.68 10.31 -11.07
C GLU A 106 10.00 8.84 -10.79
N PRO A 107 9.03 7.90 -10.96
CA PRO A 107 9.31 6.47 -10.87
C PRO A 107 10.23 6.02 -12.01
N VAL A 108 11.41 5.50 -11.66
CA VAL A 108 12.45 5.07 -12.61
C VAL A 108 12.48 3.55 -12.74
N HIS A 109 12.58 2.85 -11.61
CA HIS A 109 12.61 1.39 -11.57
C HIS A 109 11.22 0.80 -11.86
N GLU A 110 11.17 -0.45 -12.38
CA GLU A 110 9.88 -1.12 -12.66
C GLU A 110 9.05 -1.30 -11.38
N MET A 111 9.69 -1.57 -10.25
CA MET A 111 9.07 -1.59 -8.91
C MET A 111 8.29 -0.32 -8.63
N GLU A 112 8.90 0.84 -8.81
CA GLU A 112 8.30 2.14 -8.54
C GLU A 112 7.10 2.42 -9.46
N LYS A 113 7.21 2.02 -10.74
CA LYS A 113 6.12 2.13 -11.70
C LYS A 113 4.95 1.19 -11.35
N VAL A 114 5.27 0.01 -10.81
CA VAL A 114 4.25 -0.93 -10.32
C VAL A 114 3.55 -0.36 -9.10
N LEU A 115 4.30 0.15 -8.12
CA LEU A 115 3.71 0.79 -6.93
C LEU A 115 2.79 1.95 -7.34
N PHE A 116 3.29 2.89 -8.15
CA PHE A 116 2.50 4.00 -8.68
C PHE A 116 1.20 3.56 -9.37
N ALA A 117 1.24 2.45 -10.12
CA ALA A 117 0.09 1.94 -10.87
C ALA A 117 -0.90 1.16 -10.01
N ALA A 118 -0.41 0.43 -9.00
CA ALA A 118 -1.19 -0.55 -8.24
C ALA A 118 -1.79 0.00 -6.96
N ASP A 119 -1.17 0.99 -6.31
CA ASP A 119 -1.60 1.54 -5.04
C ASP A 119 -3.08 1.92 -5.03
N GLU A 120 -3.47 2.92 -5.77
CA GLU A 120 -4.87 3.38 -5.91
C GLU A 120 -5.83 2.28 -6.40
N LEU A 121 -5.30 1.33 -7.18
CA LEU A 121 -6.08 0.20 -7.69
C LEU A 121 -6.37 -0.82 -6.59
N THR A 122 -5.45 -1.04 -5.66
CA THR A 122 -5.69 -1.94 -4.51
C THR A 122 -6.86 -1.44 -3.67
N GLY A 123 -6.90 -0.15 -3.37
CA GLY A 123 -8.02 0.48 -2.66
C GLY A 123 -9.36 0.33 -3.38
N LEU A 124 -9.37 0.50 -4.71
CA LEU A 124 -10.56 0.32 -5.53
C LEU A 124 -11.04 -1.15 -5.52
N ILE A 125 -10.12 -2.11 -5.66
CA ILE A 125 -10.45 -3.55 -5.64
C ILE A 125 -10.97 -3.93 -4.26
N TRP A 126 -10.33 -3.48 -3.19
CA TRP A 126 -10.77 -3.77 -1.82
C TRP A 126 -12.16 -3.19 -1.55
N ALA A 127 -12.43 -1.94 -1.92
CA ALA A 127 -13.76 -1.35 -1.82
C ALA A 127 -14.81 -2.16 -2.60
N ALA A 128 -14.44 -2.72 -3.77
CA ALA A 128 -15.33 -3.56 -4.55
C ALA A 128 -15.58 -4.92 -3.88
N ALA A 129 -14.57 -5.51 -3.23
CA ALA A 129 -14.68 -6.74 -2.47
C ALA A 129 -15.63 -6.59 -1.28
N LEU A 130 -15.52 -5.51 -0.51
CA LEU A 130 -16.38 -5.24 0.64
C LEU A 130 -17.87 -5.13 0.31
N MET A 131 -18.24 -4.79 -0.93
CA MET A 131 -19.63 -4.75 -1.39
C MET A 131 -20.17 -6.11 -1.80
N ARG A 132 -19.35 -7.14 -1.83
CA ARG A 132 -19.75 -8.50 -2.18
C ARG A 132 -20.25 -9.23 -0.93
N PRO A 133 -21.16 -10.23 -1.08
CA PRO A 133 -21.56 -11.06 0.06
C PRO A 133 -20.38 -11.81 0.71
N SER A 134 -19.41 -12.24 -0.12
CA SER A 134 -18.17 -12.92 0.32
C SER A 134 -17.19 -11.99 1.03
N LYS A 135 -17.25 -10.68 0.77
CA LYS A 135 -16.24 -9.68 1.15
C LYS A 135 -14.82 -10.07 0.72
N SER A 136 -14.69 -10.82 -0.37
CA SER A 136 -13.45 -11.44 -0.85
C SER A 136 -13.14 -11.01 -2.28
N THR A 137 -11.86 -10.95 -2.62
CA THR A 137 -11.36 -10.74 -3.96
C THR A 137 -11.32 -12.02 -4.77
N LYS A 138 -11.25 -13.19 -4.11
CA LYS A 138 -11.07 -14.51 -4.73
C LYS A 138 -12.18 -14.92 -5.69
N ASP A 139 -13.40 -14.49 -5.43
CA ASP A 139 -14.56 -14.75 -6.30
C ASP A 139 -14.92 -13.57 -7.21
N MET A 140 -14.06 -12.52 -7.24
CA MET A 140 -14.30 -11.33 -8.06
C MET A 140 -13.85 -11.54 -9.50
N GLU A 141 -14.80 -11.44 -10.44
CA GLU A 141 -14.50 -11.48 -11.86
C GLU A 141 -13.99 -10.11 -12.36
N LEU A 142 -13.04 -10.14 -13.29
CA LEU A 142 -12.53 -8.94 -13.98
C LEU A 142 -13.65 -8.07 -14.57
N LYS A 143 -14.72 -8.70 -15.11
CA LYS A 143 -15.88 -7.97 -15.64
C LYS A 143 -16.55 -7.10 -14.57
N SER A 144 -16.66 -7.60 -13.34
CA SER A 144 -17.21 -6.87 -12.22
C SER A 144 -16.32 -5.70 -11.83
N LEU A 145 -15.00 -5.93 -11.72
CA LEU A 145 -14.02 -4.89 -11.44
C LEU A 145 -14.03 -3.79 -12.51
N LYS A 146 -14.04 -4.14 -13.79
CA LYS A 146 -14.14 -3.18 -14.92
C LYS A 146 -15.39 -2.31 -14.82
N LYS A 147 -16.51 -2.85 -14.35
CA LYS A 147 -17.75 -2.08 -14.13
C LYS A 147 -17.57 -1.07 -12.98
N LYS A 148 -16.94 -1.49 -11.87
CA LYS A 148 -16.64 -0.61 -10.73
C LYS A 148 -15.63 0.48 -11.09
N TYR A 149 -14.57 0.13 -11.81
CA TYR A 149 -13.59 1.08 -12.33
C TYR A 149 -14.23 2.21 -13.17
N LYS A 150 -15.19 1.89 -14.05
CA LYS A 150 -15.91 2.86 -14.88
C LYS A 150 -16.89 3.73 -14.11
N SER A 151 -17.30 3.32 -12.92
CA SER A 151 -18.24 4.07 -12.08
C SER A 151 -17.52 5.18 -11.32
N LYS A 152 -17.63 6.43 -11.79
CA LYS A 152 -16.92 7.58 -11.21
C LYS A 152 -17.28 7.87 -9.74
N GLY A 153 -18.51 7.54 -9.31
CA GLY A 153 -18.94 7.74 -7.93
C GLY A 153 -18.56 6.60 -6.98
N PHE A 154 -18.05 5.49 -7.52
CA PHE A 154 -17.61 4.36 -6.71
C PHE A 154 -16.15 4.53 -6.31
N ALA A 155 -15.82 4.37 -5.00
CA ALA A 155 -14.46 4.57 -4.47
C ALA A 155 -13.83 5.85 -5.07
N ALA A 156 -14.48 6.99 -4.86
CA ALA A 156 -14.13 8.26 -5.50
C ALA A 156 -12.75 8.77 -5.05
N GLY A 157 -12.26 8.34 -3.89
CA GLY A 157 -10.91 8.60 -3.41
C GLY A 157 -9.81 7.93 -4.24
N CYS A 158 -10.13 6.81 -4.92
CA CYS A 158 -9.15 6.13 -5.77
C CYS A 158 -9.11 6.76 -7.17
N SER A 159 -7.99 7.38 -7.53
CA SER A 159 -7.81 8.13 -8.77
C SER A 159 -7.68 7.23 -10.00
N ARG A 160 -8.72 7.24 -10.88
CA ARG A 160 -8.69 6.52 -12.16
C ARG A 160 -7.64 7.08 -13.12
N GLU A 161 -7.31 8.35 -12.97
CA GLU A 161 -6.28 9.00 -13.77
C GLU A 161 -4.89 8.48 -13.39
N VAL A 162 -4.59 8.38 -12.09
CA VAL A 162 -3.33 7.78 -11.59
C VAL A 162 -3.21 6.34 -12.04
N ILE A 163 -4.25 5.51 -11.84
CA ILE A 163 -4.26 4.11 -12.30
C ILE A 163 -3.99 4.00 -13.80
N LYS A 164 -4.66 4.83 -14.61
CA LYS A 164 -4.48 4.82 -16.08
C LYS A 164 -3.06 5.26 -16.46
N ARG A 165 -2.56 6.34 -15.85
CA ARG A 165 -1.20 6.83 -16.08
C ARG A 165 -0.14 5.80 -15.68
N GLY A 166 -0.36 5.08 -14.57
CA GLY A 166 0.51 3.98 -14.15
C GLY A 166 0.56 2.85 -15.16
N ALA A 167 -0.58 2.44 -15.70
CA ALA A 167 -0.62 1.46 -16.79
C ALA A 167 0.18 1.92 -18.02
N ASP A 168 0.05 3.21 -18.37
CA ASP A 168 0.77 3.80 -19.52
C ASP A 168 2.29 3.86 -19.27
N GLN A 169 2.74 4.21 -18.04
CA GLN A 169 4.16 4.21 -17.66
C GLN A 169 4.78 2.80 -17.72
N LEU A 170 4.01 1.77 -17.40
CA LEU A 170 4.42 0.37 -17.54
C LEU A 170 4.36 -0.13 -18.99
N GLY A 171 3.79 0.64 -19.91
CA GLY A 171 3.51 0.19 -21.28
C GLY A 171 2.46 -0.93 -21.34
N TRP A 172 1.59 -1.01 -20.35
CA TRP A 172 0.59 -2.07 -20.24
C TRP A 172 -0.80 -1.59 -20.67
N PRO A 173 -1.58 -2.45 -21.36
CA PRO A 173 -3.01 -2.23 -21.46
C PRO A 173 -3.61 -2.15 -20.04
N LEU A 174 -4.53 -1.19 -19.80
CA LEU A 174 -5.22 -1.07 -18.52
C LEU A 174 -5.84 -2.40 -18.05
N GLU A 175 -6.35 -3.19 -18.97
CA GLU A 175 -6.94 -4.51 -18.66
C GLU A 175 -5.90 -5.46 -18.04
N LYS A 176 -4.64 -5.42 -18.51
CA LYS A 176 -3.55 -6.20 -17.92
C LYS A 176 -3.31 -5.78 -16.47
N LEU A 177 -3.21 -4.48 -16.20
CA LEU A 177 -3.03 -3.97 -14.83
C LEU A 177 -4.18 -4.41 -13.92
N LEU A 178 -5.43 -4.19 -14.35
CA LEU A 178 -6.62 -4.60 -13.58
C LEU A 178 -6.62 -6.12 -13.29
N THR A 179 -6.24 -6.93 -14.25
CA THR A 179 -6.21 -8.40 -14.11
C THR A 179 -5.13 -8.84 -13.13
N MET A 180 -3.91 -8.33 -13.32
CA MET A 180 -2.77 -8.73 -12.49
C MET A 180 -2.93 -8.26 -11.03
N THR A 181 -3.38 -7.02 -10.80
CA THR A 181 -3.59 -6.53 -9.43
C THR A 181 -4.72 -7.28 -8.73
N LEU A 182 -5.83 -7.57 -9.44
CA LEU A 182 -6.90 -8.42 -8.88
C LEU A 182 -6.39 -9.81 -8.52
N GLN A 183 -5.58 -10.43 -9.38
CA GLN A 183 -4.98 -11.73 -9.11
C GLN A 183 -4.02 -11.68 -7.92
N ALA A 184 -3.15 -10.66 -7.88
CA ALA A 184 -2.23 -10.45 -6.76
C ALA A 184 -2.98 -10.37 -5.41
N MET A 185 -4.05 -9.58 -5.35
CA MET A 185 -4.88 -9.46 -4.14
C MET A 185 -5.60 -10.76 -3.79
N ALA A 186 -6.10 -11.49 -4.79
CA ALA A 186 -6.78 -12.77 -4.55
C ALA A 186 -5.83 -13.87 -4.05
N ASP A 187 -4.63 -13.95 -4.62
CA ASP A 187 -3.60 -14.92 -4.23
C ASP A 187 -3.04 -14.63 -2.83
N SER A 188 -2.97 -13.36 -2.44
CA SER A 188 -2.39 -12.92 -1.16
C SER A 188 -3.45 -12.73 -0.05
N GLU A 189 -4.74 -12.86 -0.34
CA GLU A 189 -5.83 -12.51 0.59
C GLU A 189 -5.75 -13.23 1.94
N ASP A 190 -5.44 -14.54 1.94
CA ASP A 190 -5.34 -15.30 3.20
C ASP A 190 -4.14 -14.87 4.05
N GLU A 191 -3.05 -14.49 3.42
CA GLU A 191 -1.86 -13.98 4.09
C GLU A 191 -2.15 -12.61 4.71
N ILE A 192 -2.71 -11.69 3.93
CA ILE A 192 -3.10 -10.35 4.38
C ILE A 192 -4.06 -10.44 5.57
N ASN A 193 -5.11 -11.27 5.46
CA ASN A 193 -6.09 -11.42 6.53
C ASN A 193 -5.46 -11.96 7.83
N ARG A 194 -4.57 -12.95 7.74
CA ARG A 194 -3.86 -13.48 8.91
C ARG A 194 -3.00 -12.44 9.59
N GLU A 195 -2.29 -11.60 8.83
CA GLU A 195 -1.45 -10.55 9.40
C GLU A 195 -2.28 -9.44 10.06
N VAL A 196 -3.37 -9.03 9.42
CA VAL A 196 -4.32 -8.06 9.98
C VAL A 196 -4.95 -8.58 11.27
N GLU A 197 -5.41 -9.82 11.30
CA GLU A 197 -5.97 -10.46 12.51
C GLU A 197 -4.95 -10.57 13.63
N ALA A 198 -3.70 -10.93 13.30
CA ALA A 198 -2.61 -11.02 14.28
C ALA A 198 -2.26 -9.65 14.88
N GLU A 199 -2.35 -8.57 14.10
CA GLU A 199 -2.10 -7.21 14.58
C GLU A 199 -3.24 -6.73 15.48
N GLN A 200 -4.48 -6.91 15.07
CA GLN A 200 -5.65 -6.55 15.88
C GLN A 200 -5.69 -7.33 17.21
N GLY A 201 -5.26 -8.58 17.22
CA GLY A 201 -5.14 -9.38 18.44
C GLY A 201 -4.05 -8.87 19.39
N ARG A 202 -2.95 -8.33 18.87
CA ARG A 202 -1.88 -7.69 19.68
C ARG A 202 -2.35 -6.38 20.30
N ASP A 203 -2.99 -5.52 19.52
CA ASP A 203 -3.52 -4.24 20.00
C ASP A 203 -4.56 -4.44 21.11
N ALA A 204 -5.42 -5.46 21.00
CA ALA A 204 -6.40 -5.80 22.05
C ALA A 204 -5.70 -6.26 23.35
N ALA A 205 -4.67 -7.11 23.26
CA ALA A 205 -3.91 -7.58 24.42
C ALA A 205 -3.16 -6.45 25.13
N ASP A 206 -2.54 -5.54 24.36
CA ASP A 206 -1.81 -4.40 24.90
C ASP A 206 -2.75 -3.39 25.59
N SER A 207 -3.99 -3.22 25.10
CA SER A 207 -4.99 -2.37 25.74
C SER A 207 -5.46 -2.94 27.09
N GLU A 208 -5.66 -4.26 27.20
CA GLU A 208 -6.05 -4.93 28.44
C GLU A 208 -4.96 -4.84 29.53
N ILE A 209 -3.68 -4.89 29.12
CA ILE A 209 -2.55 -4.75 30.05
C ILE A 209 -2.46 -3.32 30.62
N ASN A 210 -2.71 -2.30 29.80
CA ASN A 210 -2.68 -0.91 30.22
C ASN A 210 -3.86 -0.54 31.14
N ASP A 211 -5.05 -1.04 30.85
CA ASP A 211 -6.23 -0.82 31.71
C ASP A 211 -6.12 -1.56 33.05
N GLY A 212 -5.38 -2.67 33.11
CA GLY A 212 -5.11 -3.42 34.33
C GLY A 212 -4.08 -2.78 35.27
N ALA A 213 -3.23 -1.86 34.77
CA ALA A 213 -2.19 -1.21 35.55
C ALA A 213 -2.68 0.02 36.35
N ASP A 214 -3.87 0.55 36.04
CA ASP A 214 -4.41 1.78 36.68
C ASP A 214 -5.35 1.48 37.86
N VAL A 215 -5.43 0.23 38.34
CA VAL A 215 -6.31 -0.20 39.45
C VAL A 215 -5.50 -0.59 40.72
N SER A 216 -4.32 -0.01 40.92
CA SER A 216 -3.54 -0.24 42.14
C SER A 216 -2.97 1.05 42.72
N VAL A 217 -3.80 1.88 43.35
CA VAL A 217 -3.41 2.85 44.38
C VAL A 217 -4.46 2.88 45.47
#